data_2570081f835aa2bff026f1d0378f1c6a
#
_entry.id   2570081f835aa2bff026f1d0378f1c6a
#
_cell.length_a   1.000
_cell.length_b   1.000
_cell.length_c   1.000
_cell.angle_alpha   90.00
_cell.angle_beta   90.00
_cell.angle_gamma   90.00
#
_symmetry.space_group_name_H-M   'P 1'
#
loop_
_entity.id
_entity.type
_entity.pdbx_description
1 polymer ?
#
loop_
_entity_poly.entity_id
_entity_poly.type
_entity_poly.pdbx_seq_one_letter_code
_entity_poly.pdbx_strand_id
1 'polypeptide(L)'
;MRPRILVVEDDTATRESLRRVLELEGCDLDMVGDGEKAVGALAPRTYDVIILDIALPKMSGTDVMEYIASSTPEVLSSVVVVTGLEAQEIRKLFPDICETLSKPVMPGRLIAAIRRCLAVTHKIGGTGISGIFVA
;
A
#
# COMPACT_ATOMS: atom_id res chain seq x y z
N MET A 1 13.06 4.56 -13.37
CA MET A 1 11.77 5.06 -12.89
C MET A 1 11.52 4.61 -11.46
N ARG A 2 11.12 5.53 -10.60
CA ARG A 2 10.95 5.24 -9.18
C ARG A 2 9.46 5.01 -8.90
N PRO A 3 9.08 3.86 -8.34
CA PRO A 3 7.68 3.65 -7.95
C PRO A 3 7.28 4.63 -6.86
N ARG A 4 6.07 5.14 -6.97
CA ARG A 4 5.53 6.05 -5.97
C ARG A 4 4.61 5.27 -5.04
N ILE A 5 4.89 5.33 -3.76
CA ILE A 5 4.18 4.55 -2.75
C ILE A 5 3.60 5.48 -1.69
N LEU A 6 2.33 5.29 -1.38
CA LEU A 6 1.69 5.93 -0.23
C LEU A 6 1.68 4.95 0.93
N VAL A 7 2.18 5.38 2.07
CA VAL A 7 2.14 4.59 3.31
C VAL A 7 1.18 5.26 4.27
N VAL A 8 0.18 4.53 4.71
CA VAL A 8 -0.83 5.01 5.67
C VAL A 8 -0.65 4.23 6.97
N GLU A 9 -0.04 4.87 7.95
CA GLU A 9 0.34 4.25 9.21
C GLU A 9 0.42 5.32 10.29
N ASP A 10 -0.27 5.13 11.41
CA ASP A 10 -0.31 6.12 12.48
C ASP A 10 0.88 6.07 13.44
N ASP A 11 1.51 4.91 13.58
CA ASP A 11 2.65 4.77 14.49
C ASP A 11 3.93 5.33 13.87
N THR A 12 4.53 6.31 14.55
CA THR A 12 5.71 6.99 14.04
C THR A 12 6.90 6.04 13.86
N ALA A 13 7.13 5.15 14.83
CA ALA A 13 8.24 4.21 14.75
C ALA A 13 8.06 3.24 13.58
N THR A 14 6.85 2.76 13.38
CA THR A 14 6.53 1.88 12.26
C THR A 14 6.73 2.61 10.93
N ARG A 15 6.25 3.85 10.82
CA ARG A 15 6.47 4.65 9.62
C ARG A 15 7.95 4.78 9.28
N GLU A 16 8.77 5.08 10.28
CA GLU A 16 10.21 5.25 10.05
C GLU A 16 10.88 3.95 9.62
N SER A 17 10.46 2.83 10.20
CA SER A 17 10.98 1.52 9.78
C SER A 17 10.61 1.22 8.32
N LEU A 18 9.36 1.48 7.95
CA LEU A 18 8.91 1.29 6.57
C LEU A 18 9.64 2.24 5.62
N ARG A 19 9.83 3.50 6.05
CA ARG A 19 10.57 4.47 5.25
C ARG A 19 11.95 3.95 4.87
N ARG A 20 12.69 3.45 5.84
CA ARG A 20 14.05 2.96 5.60
C ARG A 20 14.09 1.83 4.59
N VAL A 21 13.20 0.86 4.78
CA VAL A 21 13.12 -0.29 3.88
C VAL A 21 12.79 0.15 2.45
N LEU A 22 11.79 0.99 2.31
CA LEU A 22 11.30 1.40 1.00
C LEU A 22 12.24 2.35 0.28
N GLU A 23 12.90 3.24 1.00
CA GLU A 23 13.90 4.12 0.41
C GLU A 23 15.09 3.34 -0.11
N LEU A 24 15.50 2.30 0.60
CA LEU A 24 16.58 1.43 0.14
C LEU A 24 16.21 0.68 -1.14
N GLU A 25 14.91 0.43 -1.34
CA GLU A 25 14.42 -0.19 -2.58
C GLU A 25 14.26 0.81 -3.72
N GLY A 26 14.54 2.08 -3.49
CA GLY A 26 14.47 3.09 -4.54
C GLY A 26 13.08 3.64 -4.81
N CYS A 27 12.19 3.60 -3.82
CA CYS A 27 10.83 4.11 -3.95
C CYS A 27 10.72 5.58 -3.57
N ASP A 28 9.82 6.30 -4.23
CA ASP A 28 9.40 7.63 -3.79
C ASP A 28 8.22 7.46 -2.86
N LEU A 29 8.27 8.08 -1.70
CA LEU A 29 7.31 7.85 -0.64
C LEU A 29 6.55 9.11 -0.26
N ASP A 30 5.24 8.94 -0.05
CA ASP A 30 4.44 9.87 0.73
C ASP A 30 3.92 9.08 1.92
N MET A 31 3.95 9.66 3.11
CA MET A 31 3.53 9.00 4.33
C MET A 31 2.51 9.84 5.06
N VAL A 32 1.42 9.22 5.46
CA VAL A 32 0.36 9.89 6.21
C VAL A 32 0.00 9.08 7.44
N GLY A 33 -0.53 9.74 8.46
CA GLY A 33 -0.78 9.14 9.76
C GLY A 33 -2.23 8.78 10.05
N ASP A 34 -3.17 9.09 9.16
CA ASP A 34 -4.58 8.75 9.40
C ASP A 34 -5.34 8.62 8.08
N GLY A 35 -6.58 8.13 8.19
CA GLY A 35 -7.40 7.86 7.03
C GLY A 35 -7.86 9.11 6.27
N GLU A 36 -8.10 10.20 6.99
CA GLU A 36 -8.49 11.45 6.33
C GLU A 36 -7.37 11.98 5.45
N LYS A 37 -6.15 11.94 5.97
CA LYS A 37 -4.97 12.34 5.19
C LYS A 37 -4.74 11.41 4.02
N ALA A 38 -5.03 10.12 4.20
CA ALA A 38 -4.91 9.15 3.11
C ALA A 38 -5.85 9.50 1.96
N VAL A 39 -7.11 9.77 2.26
CA VAL A 39 -8.10 10.16 1.25
C VAL A 39 -7.64 11.45 0.55
N GLY A 40 -7.17 12.42 1.31
CA GLY A 40 -6.65 13.66 0.75
C GLY A 40 -5.46 13.46 -0.18
N ALA A 41 -4.58 12.52 0.16
CA ALA A 41 -3.42 12.21 -0.67
C ALA A 41 -3.82 11.48 -1.95
N LEU A 42 -4.84 10.64 -1.90
CA LEU A 42 -5.28 9.85 -3.06
C LEU A 42 -6.00 10.69 -4.11
N ALA A 43 -6.69 11.75 -3.69
CA ALA A 43 -7.50 12.56 -4.59
C ALA A 43 -6.70 13.19 -5.73
N PRO A 44 -5.56 13.88 -5.48
CA PRO A 44 -4.81 14.56 -6.54
C PRO A 44 -3.71 13.73 -7.18
N ARG A 45 -3.39 12.56 -6.64
CA ARG A 45 -2.20 11.82 -7.07
C ARG A 45 -2.49 10.37 -7.38
N THR A 46 -1.63 9.80 -8.22
CA THR A 46 -1.63 8.39 -8.54
C THR A 46 -0.44 7.72 -7.87
N TYR A 47 -0.69 6.63 -7.19
CA TYR A 47 0.35 5.82 -6.55
C TYR A 47 0.43 4.47 -7.23
N ASP A 48 1.64 3.92 -7.29
CA ASP A 48 1.85 2.58 -7.83
C ASP A 48 1.45 1.51 -6.82
N VAL A 49 1.68 1.78 -5.54
CA VAL A 49 1.28 0.90 -4.44
C VAL A 49 0.82 1.76 -3.26
N ILE A 50 -0.19 1.30 -2.57
CA ILE A 50 -0.69 1.93 -1.35
C ILE A 50 -0.56 0.88 -0.24
N ILE A 51 0.20 1.20 0.80
CA ILE A 51 0.33 0.35 1.99
C ILE A 51 -0.58 0.94 3.05
N LEU A 52 -1.60 0.19 3.45
CA LEU A 52 -2.67 0.69 4.29
C LEU A 52 -2.81 -0.14 5.55
N ASP A 53 -2.58 0.48 6.71
CA ASP A 53 -2.89 -0.11 8.00
C ASP A 53 -4.40 0.00 8.24
N ILE A 54 -5.02 -1.12 8.60
CA ILE A 54 -6.47 -1.15 8.87
C ILE A 54 -6.81 -0.43 10.18
N ALA A 55 -5.94 -0.51 11.18
CA ALA A 55 -6.20 0.10 12.49
C ALA A 55 -5.69 1.54 12.54
N LEU A 56 -6.48 2.47 11.98
CA LEU A 56 -6.11 3.88 11.92
C LEU A 56 -7.03 4.72 12.83
N PRO A 57 -6.52 5.84 13.36
CA PRO A 57 -7.38 6.80 14.05
C PRO A 57 -8.26 7.57 13.07
N LYS A 58 -9.30 8.21 13.59
CA LYS A 58 -10.25 9.03 12.85
C LYS A 58 -11.04 8.22 11.82
N MET A 59 -10.56 8.14 10.60
CA MET A 59 -11.14 7.31 9.55
C MET A 59 -10.38 6.00 9.50
N SER A 60 -11.06 4.87 9.72
CA SER A 60 -10.42 3.55 9.74
C SER A 60 -9.89 3.16 8.37
N GLY A 61 -8.99 2.17 8.34
CA GLY A 61 -8.51 1.64 7.08
C GLY A 61 -9.63 1.06 6.22
N THR A 62 -10.66 0.48 6.85
CA THR A 62 -11.83 -0.03 6.13
C THR A 62 -12.59 1.11 5.46
N ASP A 63 -12.72 2.26 6.11
CA ASP A 63 -13.36 3.44 5.51
C ASP A 63 -12.56 3.95 4.31
N VAL A 64 -11.24 3.93 4.41
CA VAL A 64 -10.36 4.29 3.28
C VAL A 64 -10.59 3.32 2.13
N MET A 65 -10.68 2.03 2.42
CA MET A 65 -10.94 1.00 1.41
C MET A 65 -12.28 1.22 0.71
N GLU A 66 -13.31 1.56 1.48
CA GLU A 66 -14.63 1.85 0.91
C GLU A 66 -14.61 3.09 0.03
N TYR A 67 -13.87 4.11 0.43
CA TYR A 67 -13.67 5.29 -0.41
C TYR A 67 -13.02 4.91 -1.75
N ILE A 68 -11.96 4.12 -1.72
CA ILE A 68 -11.30 3.68 -2.94
C ILE A 68 -12.25 2.86 -3.80
N ALA A 69 -12.96 1.92 -3.19
CA ALA A 69 -13.86 1.04 -3.91
C ALA A 69 -14.99 1.79 -4.62
N SER A 70 -15.48 2.88 -4.02
CA SER A 70 -16.57 3.65 -4.61
C SER A 70 -16.10 4.73 -5.59
N SER A 71 -14.89 5.27 -5.37
CA SER A 71 -14.40 6.40 -6.17
C SER A 71 -13.48 5.97 -7.30
N THR A 72 -12.54 5.08 -7.00
CA THR A 72 -11.53 4.61 -7.96
C THR A 72 -11.26 3.11 -7.74
N PRO A 73 -12.25 2.25 -8.04
CA PRO A 73 -12.12 0.82 -7.71
C PRO A 73 -10.91 0.14 -8.35
N GLU A 74 -10.43 0.62 -9.46
CA GLU A 74 -9.24 0.07 -10.10
C GLU A 74 -7.98 0.22 -9.25
N VAL A 75 -7.97 1.17 -8.30
CA VAL A 75 -6.84 1.37 -7.40
C VAL A 75 -6.72 0.26 -6.36
N LEU A 76 -7.81 -0.49 -6.11
CA LEU A 76 -7.78 -1.60 -5.15
C LEU A 76 -6.69 -2.62 -5.48
N SER A 77 -6.42 -2.87 -6.74
CA SER A 77 -5.38 -3.82 -7.14
C SER A 77 -3.96 -3.35 -6.78
N SER A 78 -3.81 -2.10 -6.38
CA SER A 78 -2.54 -1.53 -5.94
C SER A 78 -2.42 -1.46 -4.41
N VAL A 79 -3.43 -1.91 -3.68
CA VAL A 79 -3.48 -1.78 -2.22
C VAL A 79 -2.91 -3.02 -1.55
N VAL A 80 -1.94 -2.80 -0.66
CA VAL A 80 -1.42 -3.81 0.27
C VAL A 80 -1.96 -3.45 1.64
N VAL A 81 -2.81 -4.30 2.20
CA VAL A 81 -3.41 -4.07 3.51
C VAL A 81 -2.56 -4.71 4.59
N VAL A 82 -2.26 -3.95 5.63
CA VAL A 82 -1.55 -4.45 6.81
C VAL A 82 -2.55 -4.57 7.94
N THR A 83 -2.63 -5.76 8.56
CA THR A 83 -3.62 -6.03 9.59
C THR A 83 -3.04 -6.92 10.69
N GLY A 84 -3.55 -6.76 11.91
CA GLY A 84 -3.12 -7.59 13.04
C GLY A 84 -3.74 -8.96 13.07
N LEU A 85 -5.04 -9.09 12.79
CA LEU A 85 -5.76 -10.34 13.03
C LEU A 85 -6.69 -10.79 11.90
N GLU A 86 -7.09 -9.94 10.99
CA GLU A 86 -8.28 -10.17 10.19
C GLU A 86 -8.01 -10.16 8.69
N ALA A 87 -6.87 -10.70 8.28
CA ALA A 87 -6.48 -10.70 6.86
C ALA A 87 -7.53 -11.36 5.97
N GLN A 88 -8.08 -12.49 6.40
CA GLN A 88 -9.09 -13.20 5.61
C GLN A 88 -10.41 -12.44 5.52
N GLU A 89 -10.80 -11.78 6.61
CA GLU A 89 -12.00 -10.96 6.61
C GLU A 89 -11.88 -9.78 5.63
N ILE A 90 -10.73 -9.12 5.65
CA ILE A 90 -10.48 -8.00 4.74
C ILE A 90 -10.52 -8.47 3.29
N ARG A 91 -9.92 -9.61 3.00
CA ARG A 91 -9.90 -10.13 1.64
C ARG A 91 -11.30 -10.54 1.17
N LYS A 92 -12.16 -11.00 2.08
CA LYS A 92 -13.55 -11.30 1.73
C LYS A 92 -14.33 -10.04 1.37
N LEU A 93 -14.11 -8.96 2.13
CA LEU A 93 -14.79 -7.70 1.89
C LEU A 93 -14.28 -6.98 0.64
N PHE A 94 -12.98 -7.09 0.39
CA PHE A 94 -12.31 -6.40 -0.72
C PHE A 94 -11.44 -7.39 -1.50
N PRO A 95 -12.05 -8.28 -2.28
CA PRO A 95 -11.30 -9.34 -2.97
C PRO A 95 -10.33 -8.83 -4.03
N ASP A 96 -10.48 -7.60 -4.47
CA ASP A 96 -9.63 -7.05 -5.52
C ASP A 96 -8.35 -6.41 -5.02
N ILE A 97 -8.09 -6.39 -3.71
CA ILE A 97 -6.83 -5.87 -3.19
C ILE A 97 -5.66 -6.74 -3.65
N CYS A 98 -4.49 -6.12 -3.71
CA CYS A 98 -3.31 -6.83 -4.17
C CYS A 98 -2.84 -7.88 -3.17
N GLU A 99 -2.67 -7.48 -1.91
CA GLU A 99 -2.05 -8.35 -0.92
C GLU A 99 -2.50 -7.97 0.48
N THR A 100 -2.43 -8.93 1.41
CA THR A 100 -2.56 -8.67 2.84
C THR A 100 -1.28 -9.10 3.54
N LEU A 101 -0.85 -8.31 4.51
CA LEU A 101 0.31 -8.63 5.34
C LEU A 101 -0.09 -8.57 6.80
N SER A 102 0.39 -9.54 7.57
CA SER A 102 0.14 -9.59 9.00
C SER A 102 1.19 -8.79 9.76
N LYS A 103 0.78 -8.16 10.85
CA LYS A 103 1.71 -7.51 11.77
C LYS A 103 2.39 -8.54 12.66
N PRO A 104 3.65 -8.36 13.02
CA PRO A 104 4.56 -7.30 12.55
C PRO A 104 4.98 -7.52 11.10
N VAL A 105 5.09 -6.43 10.35
CA VAL A 105 5.46 -6.51 8.93
C VAL A 105 6.94 -6.80 8.81
N MET A 106 7.26 -7.93 8.20
CA MET A 106 8.64 -8.30 7.96
C MET A 106 9.14 -7.67 6.66
N PRO A 107 10.32 -7.03 6.65
CA PRO A 107 10.82 -6.34 5.47
C PRO A 107 10.82 -7.18 4.19
N GLY A 108 11.25 -8.43 4.29
CA GLY A 108 11.27 -9.31 3.11
C GLY A 108 9.88 -9.58 2.53
N ARG A 109 8.89 -9.73 3.39
CA ARG A 109 7.51 -9.95 2.95
C ARG A 109 6.92 -8.68 2.33
N LEU A 110 7.24 -7.53 2.91
CA LEU A 110 6.80 -6.25 2.36
C LEU A 110 7.35 -6.04 0.95
N ILE A 111 8.64 -6.23 0.78
CA ILE A 111 9.28 -6.06 -0.52
C ILE A 111 8.70 -7.04 -1.54
N ALA A 112 8.51 -8.30 -1.15
CA ALA A 112 7.91 -9.29 -2.04
C ALA A 112 6.49 -8.91 -2.46
N ALA A 113 5.69 -8.39 -1.53
CA ALA A 113 4.33 -7.95 -1.82
C ALA A 113 4.33 -6.77 -2.79
N ILE A 114 5.20 -5.80 -2.56
CA ILE A 114 5.32 -4.64 -3.44
C ILE A 114 5.70 -5.06 -4.85
N ARG A 115 6.67 -5.94 -4.98
CA ARG A 115 7.10 -6.46 -6.30
C ARG A 115 5.96 -7.13 -7.03
N ARG A 116 5.19 -7.96 -6.33
CA ARG A 116 4.02 -8.61 -6.94
C ARG A 116 2.99 -7.60 -7.39
N CYS A 117 2.71 -6.60 -6.57
CA CYS A 117 1.72 -5.58 -6.90
C CYS A 117 2.16 -4.74 -8.09
N LEU A 118 3.43 -4.39 -8.16
CA LEU A 118 3.96 -3.65 -9.30
C LEU A 118 3.91 -4.48 -10.58
N ALA A 119 4.22 -5.76 -10.49
CA ALA A 119 4.15 -6.64 -11.66
C ALA A 119 2.73 -6.74 -12.21
N VAL A 120 1.72 -6.80 -11.35
CA VAL A 120 0.32 -6.84 -11.77
C VAL A 120 -0.13 -5.52 -12.35
N THR A 121 0.14 -4.41 -11.64
CA THR A 121 -0.34 -3.07 -12.03
C THR A 121 0.31 -2.58 -13.31
N HIS A 122 1.56 -2.93 -13.53
CA HIS A 122 2.33 -2.46 -14.68
C HIS A 122 2.51 -3.54 -15.76
N LYS A 123 1.71 -4.58 -15.71
CA LYS A 123 1.85 -5.74 -16.57
C LYS A 123 1.81 -5.37 -18.06
N ILE A 124 0.94 -4.47 -18.44
CA ILE A 124 0.72 -4.14 -19.85
C ILE A 124 1.82 -3.24 -20.39
N GLY A 125 2.25 -2.26 -19.61
CA GLY A 125 3.27 -1.32 -20.05
C GLY A 125 4.57 -1.45 -19.31
N GLY A 126 4.73 -2.49 -18.53
CA GLY A 126 5.63 -2.49 -17.43
C GLY A 126 7.00 -3.09 -17.59
N THR A 127 7.51 -3.16 -18.79
CA THR A 127 8.80 -3.82 -19.00
C THR A 127 9.94 -3.19 -18.19
N GLY A 128 9.86 -1.89 -17.91
CA GLY A 128 10.89 -1.22 -17.16
C GLY A 128 10.77 -1.33 -15.64
N ILE A 129 9.56 -1.59 -15.15
CA ILE A 129 9.29 -1.54 -13.71
C ILE A 129 9.92 -2.71 -12.98
N SER A 130 9.79 -3.91 -13.53
CA SER A 130 10.33 -5.10 -12.88
C SER A 130 11.84 -5.03 -12.70
N GLY A 131 12.53 -4.30 -13.57
CA GLY A 131 13.98 -4.11 -13.46
C GLY A 131 14.39 -3.35 -12.21
N ILE A 132 13.52 -2.51 -11.66
CA ILE A 132 13.84 -1.70 -10.49
C ILE A 132 14.08 -2.58 -9.27
N PHE A 133 13.36 -3.69 -9.15
CA PHE A 133 13.40 -4.57 -7.99
C PHE A 133 14.25 -5.81 -8.19
N VAL A 134 14.80 -6.01 -9.35
CA VAL A 134 15.64 -7.18 -9.63
C VAL A 134 17.04 -7.00 -9.07
N ALA A 135 17.50 -5.80 -9.06
CA ALA A 135 18.86 -5.49 -8.61
C ALA A 135 19.08 -5.67 -7.12
#